data_91f25da8b9396bbfe3a753439bdc9603
#
_entry.id   91f25da8b9396bbfe3a753439bdc9603
#
_cell.length_a   1.000
_cell.length_b   1.000
_cell.length_c   1.000
_cell.angle_alpha   90.00
_cell.angle_beta   90.00
_cell.angle_gamma   90.00
#
_symmetry.space_group_name_H-M   'P 1'
#
loop_
_entity.id
_entity.type
_entity.pdbx_description
1 polymer ?
#
loop_
_entity_poly.entity_id
_entity_poly.type
_entity_poly.pdbx_seq_one_letter_code
_entity_poly.pdbx_strand_id
1 'polypeptide(L)'
;MAKRQGNALGIEVKPDGNRPLQPIVNKFFYWLRASRLETDRVAYWWANRMLASEQPLREKAALFWHGHFATNEDKVRDYRKMLLQVETFQRLGLANFRDLLIAIAQDPAMLVFLDAGVNTKDSPNENFAREIMELFTMGVGEYGEEDVREAARAFTGWSVKGLEFHIDPETHDAGAKDFLGERGHFDGIEIIDRILARPQTSQFIAAKLYRYFVQDDLSPTAEEQLGQRFRHHNYDIGAYLGELFVSQDFYASAGEHIKSPVELVVSTYKKMGLTQVPGVPDFNVVTGALGQRLMHPPTVAGWSQGRSWITPSLLFERGNFVLDVVSPDLNFVPPDRFPAFTPEVARVQKRLRSGMSISNATMPTGMIGTTMAQSNALADRDEAFNTRLGSMRGWQMAIERVRPIPRDFARLQLVKDVQAQALSTPLDVVLYLERRFFEVPLLPGVREELAEFLVDALGTADIAAAGSYAEDSLRRLLHAMLSRPEYQLG
;
A
#
# COMPACT_ATOMS: atom_id res chain seq x y z
N MET A 1 23.79 -8.77 -1.81
CA MET A 1 22.38 -8.49 -2.18
C MET A 1 22.16 -8.56 -3.69
N ALA A 2 22.78 -7.75 -4.53
CA ALA A 2 22.64 -7.79 -6.00
C ALA A 2 22.92 -9.18 -6.63
N LYS A 3 23.92 -9.90 -6.16
CA LYS A 3 24.26 -11.24 -6.63
C LYS A 3 23.15 -12.26 -6.33
N ARG A 4 22.54 -12.23 -5.13
CA ARG A 4 21.40 -13.10 -4.77
C ARG A 4 20.16 -12.82 -5.63
N GLN A 5 19.86 -11.56 -5.87
CA GLN A 5 18.72 -11.15 -6.72
C GLN A 5 18.97 -11.50 -8.20
N GLY A 6 20.21 -11.34 -8.68
CA GLY A 6 20.58 -11.79 -10.01
C GLY A 6 20.36 -13.29 -10.20
N ASN A 7 20.76 -14.10 -9.22
CA ASN A 7 20.53 -15.54 -9.24
C ASN A 7 19.04 -15.91 -9.17
N ALA A 8 18.26 -15.22 -8.35
CA ALA A 8 16.81 -15.41 -8.27
C ALA A 8 16.08 -15.10 -9.59
N LEU A 9 16.65 -14.20 -10.41
CA LEU A 9 16.15 -13.87 -11.73
C LEU A 9 16.72 -14.77 -12.86
N GLY A 10 17.49 -15.82 -12.49
CA GLY A 10 18.18 -16.68 -13.45
C GLY A 10 19.32 -15.96 -14.20
N ILE A 11 19.88 -14.91 -13.62
CA ILE A 11 21.01 -14.16 -14.17
C ILE A 11 22.25 -14.53 -13.38
N GLU A 12 23.12 -15.35 -13.94
CA GLU A 12 24.44 -15.61 -13.36
C GLU A 12 25.31 -14.36 -13.42
N VAL A 13 25.58 -13.77 -12.26
CA VAL A 13 26.50 -12.65 -12.13
C VAL A 13 27.84 -13.20 -11.68
N LYS A 14 28.82 -13.30 -12.61
CA LYS A 14 30.20 -13.66 -12.29
C LYS A 14 30.95 -12.44 -11.75
N PRO A 15 31.81 -12.63 -10.73
CA PRO A 15 32.48 -11.53 -10.04
C PRO A 15 33.60 -10.83 -10.86
N ASP A 16 34.03 -11.39 -11.95
CA ASP A 16 35.19 -10.86 -12.70
C ASP A 16 34.74 -9.84 -13.75
N GLY A 17 35.13 -8.60 -13.54
CA GLY A 17 34.78 -7.39 -14.28
C GLY A 17 35.09 -7.40 -15.78
N ASN A 18 34.85 -8.49 -16.48
CA ASN A 18 35.06 -8.62 -17.91
C ASN A 18 33.85 -8.09 -18.68
N ARG A 19 34.04 -7.12 -19.53
CA ARG A 19 33.06 -6.42 -20.38
C ARG A 19 32.05 -7.29 -21.13
N PRO A 20 32.30 -8.58 -21.42
CA PRO A 20 31.27 -9.47 -22.03
C PRO A 20 29.96 -9.62 -21.22
N LEU A 21 29.99 -9.36 -19.91
CA LEU A 21 28.80 -9.47 -19.03
C LEU A 21 27.93 -8.22 -19.03
N GLN A 22 28.29 -7.12 -19.70
CA GLN A 22 27.53 -5.88 -19.71
C GLN A 22 26.05 -6.04 -20.14
N PRO A 23 25.70 -6.88 -21.12
CA PRO A 23 24.28 -7.13 -21.45
C PRO A 23 23.49 -7.77 -20.29
N ILE A 24 24.11 -8.68 -19.54
CA ILE A 24 23.52 -9.36 -18.40
C ILE A 24 23.30 -8.36 -17.24
N VAL A 25 24.33 -7.56 -16.94
CA VAL A 25 24.27 -6.49 -15.94
C VAL A 25 23.20 -5.47 -16.29
N ASN A 26 23.11 -5.04 -17.54
CA ASN A 26 22.06 -4.13 -18.01
C ASN A 26 20.66 -4.74 -17.86
N LYS A 27 20.47 -6.02 -18.16
CA LYS A 27 19.22 -6.73 -17.98
C LYS A 27 18.83 -6.80 -16.50
N PHE A 28 19.76 -7.06 -15.60
CA PHE A 28 19.54 -7.08 -14.16
C PHE A 28 19.10 -5.69 -13.63
N PHE A 29 19.83 -4.62 -13.96
CA PHE A 29 19.43 -3.26 -13.55
C PHE A 29 18.11 -2.83 -14.18
N TYR A 30 17.87 -3.18 -15.43
CA TYR A 30 16.58 -2.94 -16.06
C TYR A 30 15.45 -3.60 -15.26
N TRP A 31 15.59 -4.88 -14.92
CA TRP A 31 14.58 -5.59 -14.16
C TRP A 31 14.28 -4.92 -12.80
N LEU A 32 15.30 -4.58 -12.03
CA LEU A 32 15.13 -3.91 -10.74
C LEU A 32 14.42 -2.56 -10.88
N ARG A 33 14.73 -1.80 -11.93
CA ARG A 33 14.12 -0.48 -12.15
C ARG A 33 12.72 -0.60 -12.74
N ALA A 34 12.53 -1.54 -13.63
CA ALA A 34 11.20 -1.85 -14.19
C ALA A 34 10.25 -2.35 -13.10
N SER A 35 10.69 -3.24 -12.19
CA SER A 35 9.90 -3.70 -11.07
C SER A 35 9.34 -2.56 -10.24
N ARG A 36 10.17 -1.56 -9.93
CA ARG A 36 9.75 -0.39 -9.15
C ARG A 36 8.66 0.43 -9.86
N LEU A 37 8.78 0.63 -11.16
CA LEU A 37 7.76 1.32 -11.97
C LEU A 37 6.49 0.48 -12.14
N GLU A 38 6.64 -0.82 -12.29
CA GLU A 38 5.50 -1.75 -12.40
C GLU A 38 4.76 -1.88 -11.06
N THR A 39 5.45 -1.78 -9.92
CA THR A 39 4.80 -1.76 -8.61
C THR A 39 3.93 -0.51 -8.44
N ASP A 40 4.37 0.66 -8.90
CA ASP A 40 3.53 1.86 -8.93
C ASP A 40 2.28 1.65 -9.81
N ARG A 41 2.42 0.90 -10.91
CA ARG A 41 1.27 0.52 -11.76
C ARG A 41 0.34 -0.48 -11.09
N VAL A 42 0.86 -1.43 -10.30
CA VAL A 42 0.05 -2.35 -9.50
C VAL A 42 -0.78 -1.58 -8.47
N ALA A 43 -0.18 -0.63 -7.76
CA ALA A 43 -0.90 0.22 -6.83
C ALA A 43 -1.99 1.06 -7.53
N TYR A 44 -1.69 1.66 -8.68
CA TYR A 44 -2.66 2.38 -9.49
C TYR A 44 -3.79 1.47 -10.03
N TRP A 45 -3.46 0.26 -10.48
CA TRP A 45 -4.44 -0.75 -10.89
C TRP A 45 -5.37 -1.12 -9.73
N TRP A 46 -4.81 -1.32 -8.54
CA TRP A 46 -5.62 -1.65 -7.37
C TRP A 46 -6.52 -0.50 -6.94
N ALA A 47 -6.04 0.73 -6.99
CA ALA A 47 -6.87 1.92 -6.75
C ALA A 47 -8.06 1.99 -7.72
N ASN A 48 -7.86 1.69 -9.01
CA ASN A 48 -8.95 1.60 -9.98
C ASN A 48 -9.94 0.49 -9.65
N ARG A 49 -9.47 -0.66 -9.15
CA ARG A 49 -10.36 -1.73 -8.66
C ARG A 49 -11.17 -1.29 -7.46
N MET A 50 -10.55 -0.66 -6.47
CA MET A 50 -11.26 -0.10 -5.30
C MET A 50 -12.35 0.88 -5.72
N LEU A 51 -12.07 1.74 -6.71
CA LEU A 51 -13.00 2.72 -7.23
C LEU A 51 -14.20 2.09 -7.95
N ALA A 52 -13.94 1.10 -8.82
CA ALA A 52 -14.94 0.52 -9.71
C ALA A 52 -15.61 -0.76 -9.15
N SER A 53 -15.15 -1.29 -8.01
CA SER A 53 -15.63 -2.57 -7.48
C SER A 53 -17.09 -2.51 -7.07
N GLU A 54 -17.86 -3.52 -7.49
CA GLU A 54 -19.21 -3.82 -6.98
C GLU A 54 -19.16 -4.57 -5.64
N GLN A 55 -17.98 -4.96 -5.18
CA GLN A 55 -17.73 -5.63 -3.91
C GLN A 55 -16.75 -4.81 -3.03
N PRO A 56 -17.16 -3.61 -2.56
CA PRO A 56 -16.25 -2.70 -1.87
C PRO A 56 -15.68 -3.30 -0.58
N LEU A 57 -16.43 -4.13 0.14
CA LEU A 57 -15.94 -4.80 1.34
C LEU A 57 -14.76 -5.72 1.06
N ARG A 58 -14.74 -6.40 -0.09
CA ARG A 58 -13.63 -7.26 -0.50
C ARG A 58 -12.34 -6.46 -0.69
N GLU A 59 -12.42 -5.30 -1.32
CA GLU A 59 -11.26 -4.44 -1.52
C GLU A 59 -10.82 -3.77 -0.20
N LYS A 60 -11.77 -3.38 0.66
CA LYS A 60 -11.47 -2.82 1.99
C LYS A 60 -10.82 -3.88 2.91
N ALA A 61 -11.29 -5.12 2.89
CA ALA A 61 -10.66 -6.22 3.61
C ALA A 61 -9.25 -6.53 3.07
N ALA A 62 -9.07 -6.52 1.75
CA ALA A 62 -7.74 -6.69 1.16
C ALA A 62 -6.77 -5.57 1.58
N LEU A 63 -7.24 -4.32 1.68
CA LEU A 63 -6.45 -3.20 2.19
C LEU A 63 -6.06 -3.37 3.67
N PHE A 64 -6.99 -3.86 4.49
CA PHE A 64 -6.72 -4.22 5.88
C PHE A 64 -5.59 -5.25 5.97
N TRP A 65 -5.72 -6.36 5.22
CA TRP A 65 -4.73 -7.44 5.23
C TRP A 65 -3.37 -7.00 4.67
N HIS A 66 -3.35 -6.12 3.69
CA HIS A 66 -2.11 -5.51 3.21
C HIS A 66 -1.40 -4.67 4.27
N GLY A 67 -2.14 -4.05 5.17
CA GLY A 67 -1.59 -3.35 6.34
C GLY A 67 -1.18 -4.29 7.46
N HIS A 68 -1.89 -5.40 7.65
CA HIS A 68 -1.64 -6.38 8.70
C HIS A 68 -0.47 -7.32 8.36
N PHE A 69 -0.45 -7.88 7.16
CA PHE A 69 0.62 -8.73 6.62
C PHE A 69 1.57 -7.89 5.74
N ALA A 70 2.14 -6.86 6.34
CA ALA A 70 2.87 -5.85 5.62
C ALA A 70 4.17 -6.41 4.99
N THR A 71 4.32 -6.16 3.69
CA THR A 71 5.55 -6.41 2.94
C THR A 71 5.94 -5.18 2.14
N ASN A 72 7.24 -4.92 2.00
CA ASN A 72 7.74 -3.72 1.35
C ASN A 72 8.51 -4.04 0.07
N GLU A 73 8.10 -3.40 -1.05
CA GLU A 73 8.72 -3.54 -2.36
C GLU A 73 10.21 -3.17 -2.37
N ASP A 74 10.65 -2.24 -1.55
CA ASP A 74 12.06 -1.85 -1.49
C ASP A 74 12.98 -3.03 -1.07
N LYS A 75 12.43 -4.04 -0.37
CA LYS A 75 13.10 -5.30 -0.01
C LYS A 75 12.74 -6.44 -0.96
N VAL A 76 11.47 -6.61 -1.30
CA VAL A 76 10.98 -7.71 -2.17
C VAL A 76 11.50 -7.56 -3.60
N ARG A 77 11.43 -6.37 -4.17
CA ARG A 77 11.95 -5.99 -5.50
C ARG A 77 11.45 -6.87 -6.65
N ASP A 78 10.21 -7.31 -6.56
CA ASP A 78 9.53 -8.06 -7.60
C ASP A 78 8.02 -7.74 -7.57
N TYR A 79 7.59 -6.86 -8.48
CA TYR A 79 6.19 -6.42 -8.57
C TYR A 79 5.19 -7.56 -8.76
N ARG A 80 5.61 -8.70 -9.35
CA ARG A 80 4.74 -9.85 -9.57
C ARG A 80 4.41 -10.53 -8.23
N LYS A 81 5.36 -10.58 -7.30
CA LYS A 81 5.14 -11.09 -5.95
C LYS A 81 4.21 -10.18 -5.17
N MET A 82 4.39 -8.86 -5.30
CA MET A 82 3.49 -7.87 -4.68
C MET A 82 2.06 -7.98 -5.24
N LEU A 83 1.91 -8.14 -6.56
CA LEU A 83 0.61 -8.36 -7.19
C LEU A 83 -0.04 -9.66 -6.70
N LEU A 84 0.69 -10.77 -6.70
CA LEU A 84 0.19 -12.06 -6.24
C LEU A 84 -0.32 -12.00 -4.79
N GLN A 85 0.38 -11.27 -3.93
CA GLN A 85 -0.03 -11.06 -2.55
C GLN A 85 -1.34 -10.28 -2.46
N VAL A 86 -1.52 -9.19 -3.22
CA VAL A 86 -2.79 -8.44 -3.29
C VAL A 86 -3.93 -9.34 -3.78
N GLU A 87 -3.70 -10.14 -4.82
CA GLU A 87 -4.70 -11.09 -5.32
C GLU A 87 -5.07 -12.14 -4.27
N THR A 88 -4.12 -12.57 -3.44
CA THR A 88 -4.36 -13.47 -2.30
C THR A 88 -5.24 -12.78 -1.26
N PHE A 89 -4.98 -11.53 -0.89
CA PHE A 89 -5.84 -10.77 0.01
C PHE A 89 -7.25 -10.58 -0.54
N GLN A 90 -7.39 -10.29 -1.82
CA GLN A 90 -8.70 -10.17 -2.47
C GLN A 90 -9.47 -11.49 -2.49
N ARG A 91 -8.79 -12.62 -2.65
CA ARG A 91 -9.40 -13.95 -2.73
C ARG A 91 -9.76 -14.50 -1.36
N LEU A 92 -8.90 -14.35 -0.37
CA LEU A 92 -9.01 -14.99 0.94
C LEU A 92 -9.33 -14.02 2.08
N GLY A 93 -9.32 -12.72 1.86
CA GLY A 93 -9.48 -11.70 2.90
C GLY A 93 -10.83 -11.70 3.60
N LEU A 94 -11.84 -12.36 3.04
CA LEU A 94 -13.15 -12.61 3.67
C LEU A 94 -13.44 -14.11 3.86
N ALA A 95 -12.46 -14.99 3.61
CA ALA A 95 -12.57 -16.42 3.81
C ALA A 95 -12.14 -16.83 5.24
N ASN A 96 -11.72 -18.06 5.41
CA ASN A 96 -11.23 -18.55 6.70
C ASN A 96 -9.83 -17.98 7.00
N PHE A 97 -9.61 -17.48 8.22
CA PHE A 97 -8.34 -16.89 8.62
C PHE A 97 -7.16 -17.88 8.59
N ARG A 98 -7.41 -19.16 8.92
CA ARG A 98 -6.38 -20.22 8.80
C ARG A 98 -5.86 -20.32 7.36
N ASP A 99 -6.77 -20.37 6.39
CA ASP A 99 -6.40 -20.51 4.98
C ASP A 99 -5.65 -19.27 4.48
N LEU A 100 -6.08 -18.09 4.91
CA LEU A 100 -5.39 -16.84 4.62
C LEU A 100 -3.98 -16.83 5.23
N LEU A 101 -3.85 -17.19 6.52
CA LEU A 101 -2.57 -17.21 7.22
C LEU A 101 -1.58 -18.17 6.58
N ILE A 102 -2.02 -19.38 6.23
CA ILE A 102 -1.17 -20.36 5.52
C ILE A 102 -0.76 -19.83 4.15
N ALA A 103 -1.70 -19.26 3.39
CA ALA A 103 -1.39 -18.70 2.08
C ALA A 103 -0.38 -17.55 2.15
N ILE A 104 -0.45 -16.72 3.19
CA ILE A 104 0.50 -15.62 3.41
C ILE A 104 1.83 -16.11 3.97
N ALA A 105 1.82 -17.11 4.84
CA ALA A 105 3.06 -17.74 5.32
C ALA A 105 3.86 -18.39 4.18
N GLN A 106 3.19 -18.85 3.14
CA GLN A 106 3.78 -19.41 1.93
C GLN A 106 3.93 -18.41 0.79
N ASP A 107 3.53 -17.15 1.00
CA ASP A 107 3.56 -16.11 -0.03
C ASP A 107 5.00 -15.72 -0.42
N PRO A 108 5.32 -15.67 -1.73
CA PRO A 108 6.67 -15.36 -2.19
C PRO A 108 7.17 -13.97 -1.80
N ALA A 109 6.30 -12.97 -1.64
CA ALA A 109 6.71 -11.63 -1.18
C ALA A 109 7.05 -11.68 0.32
N MET A 110 6.21 -12.34 1.13
CA MET A 110 6.41 -12.50 2.56
C MET A 110 7.70 -13.27 2.88
N LEU A 111 7.93 -14.40 2.23
CA LEU A 111 9.13 -15.21 2.44
C LEU A 111 10.42 -14.46 2.09
N VAL A 112 10.40 -13.64 1.02
CA VAL A 112 11.54 -12.78 0.67
C VAL A 112 11.68 -11.65 1.68
N PHE A 113 10.57 -11.04 2.09
CA PHE A 113 10.58 -9.89 3.01
C PHE A 113 11.11 -10.26 4.39
N LEU A 114 10.76 -11.44 4.91
CA LEU A 114 11.19 -11.90 6.24
C LEU A 114 12.43 -12.83 6.20
N ASP A 115 13.13 -12.88 5.06
CA ASP A 115 14.37 -13.65 4.90
C ASP A 115 14.21 -15.17 5.18
N ALA A 116 13.01 -15.73 4.94
CA ALA A 116 12.75 -17.15 5.21
C ALA A 116 13.71 -18.10 4.48
N GLY A 117 14.17 -17.73 3.27
CA GLY A 117 15.11 -18.54 2.48
C GLY A 117 16.53 -18.68 3.07
N VAL A 118 16.85 -18.03 4.19
CA VAL A 118 18.13 -18.24 4.92
C VAL A 118 17.93 -19.06 6.20
N ASN A 119 16.70 -19.43 6.53
CA ASN A 119 16.36 -20.25 7.68
C ASN A 119 16.61 -21.73 7.34
N THR A 120 17.68 -22.31 7.86
CA THR A 120 18.09 -23.71 7.62
C THR A 120 18.31 -24.44 8.94
N LYS A 121 18.26 -25.79 8.91
CA LYS A 121 18.48 -26.61 10.10
C LYS A 121 19.83 -26.36 10.79
N ASP A 122 20.86 -26.00 10.00
CA ASP A 122 22.20 -25.73 10.52
C ASP A 122 22.39 -24.30 11.02
N SER A 123 21.48 -23.41 10.63
CA SER A 123 21.47 -22.00 11.02
C SER A 123 20.04 -21.47 11.04
N PRO A 124 19.25 -21.79 12.07
CA PRO A 124 17.89 -21.30 12.20
C PRO A 124 17.85 -19.76 12.26
N ASN A 125 16.85 -19.17 11.58
CA ASN A 125 16.60 -17.75 11.58
C ASN A 125 15.20 -17.49 12.12
N GLU A 126 15.12 -16.78 13.23
CA GLU A 126 13.89 -16.56 14.01
C GLU A 126 12.97 -15.48 13.40
N ASN A 127 13.45 -14.66 12.50
CA ASN A 127 12.72 -13.46 12.04
C ASN A 127 11.31 -13.81 11.54
N PHE A 128 11.20 -14.79 10.64
CA PHE A 128 9.90 -15.20 10.11
C PHE A 128 8.97 -15.77 11.19
N ALA A 129 9.49 -16.64 12.06
CA ALA A 129 8.71 -17.28 13.11
C ALA A 129 8.22 -16.24 14.13
N ARG A 130 9.07 -15.31 14.52
CA ARG A 130 8.73 -14.22 15.45
C ARG A 130 7.58 -13.39 14.91
N GLU A 131 7.64 -12.96 13.65
CA GLU A 131 6.60 -12.11 13.06
C GLU A 131 5.27 -12.87 12.90
N ILE A 132 5.29 -14.16 12.55
CA ILE A 132 4.08 -14.99 12.52
C ILE A 132 3.41 -15.03 13.89
N MET A 133 4.16 -15.15 14.98
CA MET A 133 3.62 -15.23 16.33
C MET A 133 3.22 -13.86 16.88
N GLU A 134 4.07 -12.86 16.71
CA GLU A 134 3.94 -11.55 17.34
C GLU A 134 2.99 -10.62 16.57
N LEU A 135 3.33 -10.27 15.33
CA LEU A 135 2.60 -9.25 14.60
C LEU A 135 1.37 -9.80 13.86
N PHE A 136 1.42 -11.07 13.47
CA PHE A 136 0.39 -11.62 12.59
C PHE A 136 -0.66 -12.47 13.29
N THR A 137 -0.44 -12.91 14.55
CA THR A 137 -1.39 -13.81 15.20
C THR A 137 -1.69 -13.54 16.66
N MET A 138 -0.71 -13.70 17.58
CA MET A 138 -0.97 -13.71 19.03
C MET A 138 -0.73 -12.37 19.73
N GLY A 139 0.10 -11.49 19.16
CA GLY A 139 0.59 -10.31 19.85
C GLY A 139 1.81 -10.59 20.73
N VAL A 140 2.32 -9.56 21.39
CA VAL A 140 3.51 -9.61 22.27
C VAL A 140 3.16 -10.27 23.59
N GLY A 141 4.06 -11.13 24.11
CA GLY A 141 4.00 -11.60 25.51
C GLY A 141 3.26 -12.92 25.72
N GLU A 142 2.70 -13.53 24.69
CA GLU A 142 1.91 -14.76 24.78
C GLU A 142 2.75 -16.04 24.52
N TYR A 143 4.05 -15.90 24.36
CA TYR A 143 5.02 -16.97 24.07
C TYR A 143 6.40 -16.62 24.60
N GLY A 144 7.27 -17.63 24.75
CA GLY A 144 8.66 -17.45 25.15
C GLY A 144 9.64 -17.45 23.98
N GLU A 145 10.89 -17.05 24.23
CA GLU A 145 11.96 -17.09 23.22
C GLU A 145 12.25 -18.52 22.73
N GLU A 146 12.00 -19.52 23.57
CA GLU A 146 12.14 -20.95 23.19
C GLU A 146 11.10 -21.32 22.14
N ASP A 147 9.85 -20.85 22.32
CA ASP A 147 8.78 -21.11 21.33
C ASP A 147 9.14 -20.50 19.98
N VAL A 148 9.73 -19.30 19.94
CA VAL A 148 10.19 -18.66 18.70
C VAL A 148 11.27 -19.50 18.02
N ARG A 149 12.24 -20.02 18.78
CA ARG A 149 13.29 -20.89 18.24
C ARG A 149 12.74 -22.19 17.69
N GLU A 150 11.84 -22.83 18.40
CA GLU A 150 11.22 -24.08 18.00
C GLU A 150 10.31 -23.90 16.76
N ALA A 151 9.57 -22.80 16.69
CA ALA A 151 8.83 -22.40 15.50
C ALA A 151 9.77 -22.14 14.32
N ALA A 152 10.88 -21.43 14.52
CA ALA A 152 11.88 -21.19 13.48
C ALA A 152 12.45 -22.50 12.91
N ARG A 153 12.70 -23.51 13.76
CA ARG A 153 13.10 -24.85 13.34
C ARG A 153 12.05 -25.53 12.45
N ALA A 154 10.76 -25.35 12.74
CA ALA A 154 9.68 -25.90 11.93
C ALA A 154 9.55 -25.24 10.56
N PHE A 155 9.92 -23.95 10.44
CA PHE A 155 9.91 -23.19 9.18
C PHE A 155 11.24 -23.31 8.40
N THR A 156 12.22 -24.08 8.86
CA THR A 156 13.47 -24.29 8.12
C THR A 156 13.20 -24.92 6.75
N GLY A 157 13.99 -24.54 5.75
CA GLY A 157 13.84 -25.01 4.38
C GLY A 157 12.74 -24.36 3.57
N TRP A 158 11.87 -23.49 4.19
CA TRP A 158 10.88 -22.72 3.46
C TRP A 158 11.56 -21.68 2.58
N SER A 159 11.22 -21.67 1.31
CA SER A 159 11.94 -20.90 0.30
C SER A 159 11.04 -20.57 -0.89
N VAL A 160 11.57 -19.81 -1.85
CA VAL A 160 10.87 -19.38 -3.06
C VAL A 160 11.67 -19.73 -4.30
N LYS A 161 11.02 -20.37 -5.27
CA LYS A 161 11.52 -20.53 -6.64
C LYS A 161 10.63 -19.71 -7.61
N GLY A 162 11.15 -18.57 -8.08
CA GLY A 162 10.37 -17.67 -8.92
C GLY A 162 9.20 -17.04 -8.19
N LEU A 163 7.98 -17.47 -8.49
CA LEU A 163 6.74 -17.04 -7.84
C LEU A 163 6.07 -18.14 -7.01
N GLU A 164 6.76 -19.26 -6.81
CA GLU A 164 6.18 -20.43 -6.14
C GLU A 164 6.89 -20.69 -4.81
N PHE A 165 6.09 -21.07 -3.82
CA PHE A 165 6.58 -21.62 -2.56
C PHE A 165 7.32 -22.93 -2.79
N HIS A 166 8.41 -23.15 -2.07
CA HIS A 166 9.20 -24.37 -2.14
C HIS A 166 9.75 -24.73 -0.76
N ILE A 167 9.67 -25.99 -0.41
CA ILE A 167 10.37 -26.55 0.75
C ILE A 167 11.60 -27.30 0.26
N ASP A 168 12.77 -26.96 0.81
CA ASP A 168 14.01 -27.70 0.58
C ASP A 168 14.18 -28.72 1.70
N PRO A 169 13.97 -30.01 1.42
CA PRO A 169 14.07 -31.07 2.44
C PRO A 169 15.49 -31.27 2.97
N GLU A 170 16.52 -30.86 2.21
CA GLU A 170 17.91 -30.97 2.66
C GLU A 170 18.26 -29.99 3.76
N THR A 171 17.58 -28.85 3.79
CA THR A 171 17.78 -27.79 4.78
C THR A 171 16.70 -27.69 5.84
N HIS A 172 15.67 -28.56 5.76
CA HIS A 172 14.59 -28.68 6.75
C HIS A 172 15.00 -29.45 7.99
N ASP A 173 14.56 -29.04 9.18
CA ASP A 173 14.70 -29.74 10.47
C ASP A 173 13.43 -30.55 10.76
N ALA A 174 13.52 -31.84 10.55
CA ALA A 174 12.46 -32.81 10.85
C ALA A 174 12.48 -33.33 12.30
N GLY A 175 13.38 -32.83 13.16
CA GLY A 175 13.49 -33.23 14.57
C GLY A 175 12.26 -32.87 15.40
N ALA A 176 12.14 -33.49 16.57
CA ALA A 176 11.10 -33.13 17.53
C ALA A 176 11.31 -31.69 18.05
N LYS A 177 10.22 -31.00 18.31
CA LYS A 177 10.16 -29.62 18.77
C LYS A 177 9.27 -29.52 20.00
N ASP A 178 9.60 -28.63 20.91
CA ASP A 178 8.79 -28.27 22.08
C ASP A 178 8.18 -26.88 21.84
N PHE A 179 6.88 -26.82 21.49
CA PHE A 179 6.24 -25.58 21.09
C PHE A 179 4.94 -25.36 21.85
N LEU A 180 4.81 -24.22 22.53
CA LEU A 180 3.66 -23.82 23.35
C LEU A 180 3.22 -24.89 24.36
N GLY A 181 4.19 -25.62 24.92
CA GLY A 181 3.96 -26.68 25.91
C GLY A 181 3.62 -28.06 25.31
N GLU A 182 3.65 -28.23 24.01
CA GLU A 182 3.47 -29.49 23.33
C GLU A 182 4.77 -29.97 22.69
N ARG A 183 5.03 -31.30 22.72
CA ARG A 183 6.20 -31.90 22.07
C ARG A 183 5.79 -32.80 20.91
N GLY A 184 6.41 -32.59 19.74
CA GLY A 184 6.11 -33.36 18.54
C GLY A 184 7.05 -33.09 17.38
N HIS A 185 6.86 -33.79 16.27
CA HIS A 185 7.58 -33.55 15.01
C HIS A 185 6.77 -32.57 14.15
N PHE A 186 6.71 -31.32 14.60
CA PHE A 186 5.89 -30.29 13.97
C PHE A 186 6.56 -29.71 12.72
N ASP A 187 5.80 -29.61 11.63
CA ASP A 187 6.13 -28.79 10.48
C ASP A 187 5.57 -27.37 10.62
N GLY A 188 5.84 -26.49 9.65
CA GLY A 188 5.42 -25.09 9.72
C GLY A 188 3.90 -24.91 9.72
N ILE A 189 3.13 -25.79 9.07
CA ILE A 189 1.65 -25.71 9.07
C ILE A 189 1.12 -26.17 10.43
N GLU A 190 1.69 -27.21 11.01
CA GLU A 190 1.30 -27.68 12.33
C GLU A 190 1.62 -26.64 13.44
N ILE A 191 2.70 -25.86 13.28
CA ILE A 191 2.97 -24.70 14.14
C ILE A 191 1.86 -23.65 14.02
N ILE A 192 1.43 -23.31 12.79
CA ILE A 192 0.31 -22.38 12.56
C ILE A 192 -0.97 -22.90 13.22
N ASP A 193 -1.28 -24.19 13.13
CA ASP A 193 -2.46 -24.77 13.75
C ASP A 193 -2.44 -24.66 15.28
N ARG A 194 -1.26 -24.81 15.91
CA ARG A 194 -1.10 -24.63 17.36
C ARG A 194 -1.24 -23.18 17.79
N ILE A 195 -0.75 -22.26 17.00
CA ILE A 195 -0.96 -20.82 17.19
C ILE A 195 -2.47 -20.49 17.14
N LEU A 196 -3.19 -21.02 16.15
CA LEU A 196 -4.63 -20.80 15.98
C LEU A 196 -5.46 -21.44 17.12
N ALA A 197 -4.97 -22.49 17.75
CA ALA A 197 -5.63 -23.10 18.91
C ALA A 197 -5.61 -22.20 20.16
N ARG A 198 -4.69 -21.24 20.23
CA ARG A 198 -4.56 -20.32 21.38
C ARG A 198 -5.70 -19.27 21.37
N PRO A 199 -6.35 -19.00 22.51
CA PRO A 199 -7.38 -17.97 22.62
C PRO A 199 -6.89 -16.58 22.19
N GLN A 200 -5.65 -16.25 22.51
CA GLN A 200 -5.01 -14.97 22.20
C GLN A 200 -5.04 -14.66 20.69
N THR A 201 -4.83 -15.66 19.84
CA THR A 201 -4.89 -15.47 18.38
C THR A 201 -6.26 -14.95 17.94
N SER A 202 -7.35 -15.56 18.42
CA SER A 202 -8.69 -15.11 18.06
C SER A 202 -9.00 -13.72 18.63
N GLN A 203 -8.54 -13.43 19.85
CA GLN A 203 -8.72 -12.10 20.49
C GLN A 203 -7.98 -11.03 19.71
N PHE A 204 -6.71 -11.26 19.39
CA PHE A 204 -5.87 -10.31 18.68
C PHE A 204 -6.41 -9.98 17.28
N ILE A 205 -6.80 -10.99 16.51
CA ILE A 205 -7.31 -10.78 15.14
C ILE A 205 -8.71 -10.15 15.17
N ALA A 206 -9.60 -10.64 16.05
CA ALA A 206 -10.94 -10.07 16.19
C ALA A 206 -10.89 -8.59 16.61
N ALA A 207 -10.01 -8.24 17.56
CA ALA A 207 -9.81 -6.86 17.99
C ALA A 207 -9.26 -5.97 16.87
N LYS A 208 -8.30 -6.46 16.07
CA LYS A 208 -7.78 -5.69 14.92
C LYS A 208 -8.83 -5.46 13.86
N LEU A 209 -9.66 -6.47 13.54
CA LEU A 209 -10.79 -6.32 12.61
C LEU A 209 -11.81 -5.32 13.16
N TYR A 210 -12.16 -5.41 14.45
CA TYR A 210 -13.09 -4.47 15.10
C TYR A 210 -12.55 -3.03 15.03
N ARG A 211 -11.29 -2.79 15.41
CA ARG A 211 -10.68 -1.46 15.36
C ARG A 211 -10.63 -0.88 13.94
N TYR A 212 -10.49 -1.71 12.93
CA TYR A 212 -10.45 -1.24 11.55
C TYR A 212 -11.83 -0.95 10.95
N PHE A 213 -12.84 -1.72 11.33
CA PHE A 213 -14.17 -1.64 10.71
C PHE A 213 -15.22 -0.94 11.56
N VAL A 214 -15.00 -0.78 12.87
CA VAL A 214 -15.97 -0.24 13.81
C VAL A 214 -15.42 1.00 14.51
N GLN A 215 -14.54 0.85 15.51
CA GLN A 215 -13.97 1.96 16.28
C GLN A 215 -12.67 1.58 16.98
N ASP A 216 -11.82 2.58 17.27
CA ASP A 216 -10.52 2.38 17.90
C ASP A 216 -10.61 1.93 19.37
N ASP A 217 -11.58 2.44 20.12
CA ASP A 217 -11.73 2.18 21.55
C ASP A 217 -12.31 0.79 21.81
N LEU A 218 -11.54 -0.06 22.50
CA LEU A 218 -11.94 -1.42 22.81
C LEU A 218 -11.39 -1.83 24.18
N SER A 219 -12.28 -2.24 25.09
CA SER A 219 -11.88 -2.72 26.40
C SER A 219 -11.32 -4.15 26.34
N PRO A 220 -10.43 -4.56 27.27
CA PRO A 220 -9.92 -5.93 27.32
C PRO A 220 -11.03 -7.01 27.39
N THR A 221 -12.11 -6.72 28.13
CA THR A 221 -13.25 -7.63 28.22
C THR A 221 -13.98 -7.76 26.87
N ALA A 222 -14.11 -6.66 26.14
CA ALA A 222 -14.71 -6.71 24.80
C ALA A 222 -13.79 -7.44 23.80
N GLU A 223 -12.46 -7.27 23.88
CA GLU A 223 -11.52 -8.05 23.08
C GLU A 223 -11.69 -9.56 23.29
N GLU A 224 -11.82 -9.99 24.54
CA GLU A 224 -12.07 -11.40 24.86
C GLU A 224 -13.38 -11.90 24.25
N GLN A 225 -14.48 -11.15 24.42
CA GLN A 225 -15.77 -11.51 23.85
C GLN A 225 -15.74 -11.58 22.32
N LEU A 226 -15.11 -10.63 21.65
CA LEU A 226 -14.93 -10.64 20.20
C LEU A 226 -14.10 -11.84 19.74
N GLY A 227 -13.04 -12.18 20.48
CA GLY A 227 -12.23 -13.38 20.20
C GLY A 227 -13.04 -14.67 20.32
N GLN A 228 -13.92 -14.78 21.35
CA GLN A 228 -14.83 -15.91 21.50
C GLN A 228 -15.82 -16.02 20.32
N ARG A 229 -16.38 -14.89 19.86
CA ARG A 229 -17.27 -14.84 18.68
C ARG A 229 -16.55 -15.26 17.42
N PHE A 230 -15.32 -14.77 17.19
CA PHE A 230 -14.53 -15.15 16.02
C PHE A 230 -14.21 -16.66 16.02
N ARG A 231 -13.93 -17.24 17.18
CA ARG A 231 -13.77 -18.69 17.32
C ARG A 231 -15.09 -19.45 17.09
N HIS A 232 -16.22 -18.90 17.54
CA HIS A 232 -17.55 -19.49 17.28
C HIS A 232 -17.85 -19.58 15.78
N HIS A 233 -17.41 -18.59 15.00
CA HIS A 233 -17.45 -18.63 13.53
C HIS A 233 -16.32 -19.47 12.92
N ASN A 234 -15.60 -20.26 13.72
CA ASN A 234 -14.50 -21.10 13.25
C ASN A 234 -13.48 -20.32 12.39
N TYR A 235 -13.15 -19.11 12.78
CA TYR A 235 -12.26 -18.20 12.08
C TYR A 235 -12.74 -17.76 10.67
N ASP A 236 -14.03 -17.89 10.34
CA ASP A 236 -14.60 -17.33 9.13
C ASP A 236 -14.72 -15.81 9.26
N ILE A 237 -13.88 -15.09 8.48
CA ILE A 237 -13.78 -13.63 8.53
C ILE A 237 -15.07 -12.98 8.04
N GLY A 238 -15.66 -13.49 6.95
CA GLY A 238 -16.89 -12.96 6.37
C GLY A 238 -18.07 -13.08 7.31
N ALA A 239 -18.24 -14.25 7.94
CA ALA A 239 -19.31 -14.47 8.92
C ALA A 239 -19.15 -13.58 10.16
N TYR A 240 -17.92 -13.45 10.68
CA TYR A 240 -17.61 -12.58 11.81
C TYR A 240 -17.89 -11.09 11.50
N LEU A 241 -17.43 -10.59 10.35
CA LEU A 241 -17.71 -9.21 9.92
C LEU A 241 -19.20 -9.00 9.68
N GLY A 242 -19.91 -10.00 9.15
CA GLY A 242 -21.35 -9.94 8.98
C GLY A 242 -22.10 -9.76 10.32
N GLU A 243 -21.64 -10.41 11.39
CA GLU A 243 -22.16 -10.19 12.75
C GLU A 243 -21.83 -8.78 13.26
N LEU A 244 -20.59 -8.30 13.06
CA LEU A 244 -20.18 -6.96 13.48
C LEU A 244 -21.01 -5.87 12.80
N PHE A 245 -21.26 -5.96 11.51
CA PHE A 245 -21.98 -4.93 10.74
C PHE A 245 -23.46 -4.81 11.06
N VAL A 246 -24.05 -5.77 11.77
CA VAL A 246 -25.43 -5.67 12.28
C VAL A 246 -25.47 -5.36 13.79
N SER A 247 -24.32 -5.17 14.42
CA SER A 247 -24.23 -4.85 15.85
C SER A 247 -24.65 -3.40 16.14
N GLN A 248 -25.10 -3.15 17.37
CA GLN A 248 -25.40 -1.81 17.84
C GLN A 248 -24.16 -0.93 17.84
N ASP A 249 -23.00 -1.49 18.19
CA ASP A 249 -21.71 -0.77 18.23
C ASP A 249 -21.35 -0.19 16.87
N PHE A 250 -21.52 -0.97 15.80
CA PHE A 250 -21.25 -0.52 14.44
C PHE A 250 -22.09 0.71 14.04
N TYR A 251 -23.37 0.70 14.39
CA TYR A 251 -24.24 1.86 14.09
C TYR A 251 -23.98 3.04 15.03
N ALA A 252 -23.59 2.78 16.27
CA ALA A 252 -23.26 3.83 17.23
C ALA A 252 -21.95 4.55 16.90
N SER A 253 -20.99 3.87 16.29
CA SER A 253 -19.69 4.41 15.89
C SER A 253 -19.69 5.13 14.51
N ALA A 254 -20.87 5.30 13.91
CA ALA A 254 -20.95 5.98 12.61
C ALA A 254 -20.35 7.40 12.68
N GLY A 255 -19.37 7.67 11.84
CA GLY A 255 -18.67 8.96 11.81
C GLY A 255 -17.54 9.12 12.83
N GLU A 256 -17.13 8.07 13.54
CA GLU A 256 -15.96 8.10 14.44
C GLU A 256 -14.67 7.61 13.76
N HIS A 257 -14.80 6.84 12.70
CA HIS A 257 -13.67 6.31 11.94
C HIS A 257 -12.97 7.41 11.14
N ILE A 258 -11.67 7.55 11.35
CA ILE A 258 -10.83 8.46 10.56
C ILE A 258 -10.43 7.74 9.26
N LYS A 259 -10.85 8.26 8.11
CA LYS A 259 -10.48 7.69 6.81
C LYS A 259 -8.97 7.61 6.66
N SER A 260 -8.45 6.42 6.38
CA SER A 260 -7.06 6.26 5.97
C SER A 260 -6.79 7.02 4.67
N PRO A 261 -5.54 7.34 4.32
CA PRO A 261 -5.23 8.06 3.10
C PRO A 261 -5.79 7.42 1.82
N VAL A 262 -5.70 6.10 1.70
CA VAL A 262 -6.25 5.38 0.56
C VAL A 262 -7.79 5.46 0.55
N GLU A 263 -8.44 5.30 1.69
CA GLU A 263 -9.89 5.44 1.82
C GLU A 263 -10.35 6.86 1.47
N LEU A 264 -9.66 7.88 1.98
CA LEU A 264 -9.97 9.27 1.65
C LEU A 264 -9.91 9.50 0.15
N VAL A 265 -8.80 9.13 -0.49
CA VAL A 265 -8.58 9.40 -1.92
C VAL A 265 -9.60 8.64 -2.78
N VAL A 266 -9.77 7.34 -2.55
CA VAL A 266 -10.68 6.51 -3.36
C VAL A 266 -12.14 6.90 -3.12
N SER A 267 -12.55 7.16 -1.87
CA SER A 267 -13.93 7.59 -1.57
C SER A 267 -14.24 8.96 -2.17
N THR A 268 -13.28 9.89 -2.16
CA THR A 268 -13.41 11.19 -2.83
C THR A 268 -13.69 11.01 -4.32
N TYR A 269 -12.89 10.21 -5.00
CA TYR A 269 -13.09 9.93 -6.44
C TYR A 269 -14.44 9.26 -6.71
N LYS A 270 -14.83 8.31 -5.88
CA LYS A 270 -16.12 7.60 -6.02
C LYS A 270 -17.31 8.55 -5.84
N LYS A 271 -17.27 9.42 -4.80
CA LYS A 271 -18.30 10.43 -4.54
C LYS A 271 -18.35 11.52 -5.61
N MET A 272 -17.22 11.81 -6.27
CA MET A 272 -17.17 12.66 -7.46
C MET A 272 -17.73 12.01 -8.72
N GLY A 273 -18.08 10.71 -8.67
CA GLY A 273 -18.62 9.98 -9.82
C GLY A 273 -17.57 9.61 -10.86
N LEU A 274 -16.30 9.56 -10.48
CA LEU A 274 -15.23 9.17 -11.39
C LEU A 274 -15.29 7.65 -11.65
N THR A 275 -15.05 7.25 -12.88
CA THR A 275 -14.99 5.84 -13.32
C THR A 275 -13.56 5.30 -13.39
N GLN A 276 -12.57 6.21 -13.32
CA GLN A 276 -11.15 5.87 -13.33
C GLN A 276 -10.42 6.80 -12.36
N VAL A 277 -9.39 6.27 -11.72
CA VAL A 277 -8.47 7.06 -10.89
C VAL A 277 -7.71 8.03 -11.79
N PRO A 278 -7.75 9.34 -11.52
CA PRO A 278 -6.98 10.29 -12.30
C PRO A 278 -5.48 10.04 -12.13
N GLY A 279 -4.69 10.39 -13.15
CA GLY A 279 -3.24 10.37 -13.07
C GLY A 279 -2.65 11.70 -12.57
N VAL A 280 -3.50 12.72 -12.41
CA VAL A 280 -3.19 14.03 -11.84
C VAL A 280 -4.35 14.45 -10.96
N PRO A 281 -4.08 14.59 -9.64
CA PRO A 281 -2.83 14.26 -8.94
C PRO A 281 -2.52 12.77 -8.99
N ASP A 282 -1.24 12.41 -8.95
CA ASP A 282 -0.81 11.01 -8.98
C ASP A 282 -1.17 10.29 -7.68
N PHE A 283 -1.90 9.19 -7.78
CA PHE A 283 -2.41 8.42 -6.64
C PHE A 283 -1.29 8.00 -5.67
N ASN A 284 -0.16 7.48 -6.19
CA ASN A 284 0.93 7.00 -5.35
C ASN A 284 1.67 8.14 -4.66
N VAL A 285 1.76 9.30 -5.32
CA VAL A 285 2.36 10.50 -4.72
C VAL A 285 1.47 11.02 -3.60
N VAL A 286 0.17 11.18 -3.85
CA VAL A 286 -0.79 11.68 -2.87
C VAL A 286 -0.88 10.78 -1.65
N THR A 287 -1.15 9.48 -1.85
CA THR A 287 -1.28 8.55 -0.73
C THR A 287 0.04 8.38 0.03
N GLY A 288 1.18 8.52 -0.66
CA GLY A 288 2.51 8.55 -0.04
C GLY A 288 2.75 9.80 0.80
N ALA A 289 2.37 10.99 0.32
CA ALA A 289 2.47 12.25 1.08
C ALA A 289 1.56 12.24 2.31
N LEU A 290 0.39 11.60 2.20
CA LEU A 290 -0.54 11.39 3.30
C LEU A 290 -0.11 10.25 4.26
N GLY A 291 0.97 9.52 3.96
CA GLY A 291 1.56 8.51 4.84
C GLY A 291 1.16 7.06 4.56
N GLN A 292 0.36 6.76 3.51
CA GLN A 292 -0.06 5.39 3.17
C GLN A 292 0.23 5.06 1.69
N ARG A 293 1.50 4.95 1.33
CA ARG A 293 1.87 4.49 -0.01
C ARG A 293 1.69 2.97 -0.10
N LEU A 294 0.80 2.50 -0.97
CA LEU A 294 0.61 1.07 -1.21
C LEU A 294 1.92 0.38 -1.62
N MET A 295 2.12 -0.87 -1.25
CA MET A 295 3.32 -1.69 -1.46
C MET A 295 4.58 -1.20 -0.72
N HIS A 296 4.47 -0.12 0.09
CA HIS A 296 5.59 0.47 0.83
C HIS A 296 5.22 0.79 2.28
N PRO A 297 4.74 -0.18 3.09
CA PRO A 297 4.55 0.05 4.50
C PRO A 297 5.88 0.41 5.16
N PRO A 298 5.88 1.31 6.16
CA PRO A 298 7.12 1.79 6.77
C PRO A 298 7.85 0.70 7.59
N THR A 299 7.10 -0.24 8.15
CA THR A 299 7.62 -1.34 8.98
C THR A 299 6.86 -2.64 8.69
N VAL A 300 7.31 -3.75 9.27
CA VAL A 300 6.61 -5.04 9.24
C VAL A 300 5.26 -4.99 9.98
N ALA A 301 5.10 -4.07 10.93
CA ALA A 301 3.83 -3.82 11.62
C ALA A 301 2.81 -3.01 10.77
N GLY A 302 3.17 -2.62 9.55
CA GLY A 302 2.30 -1.88 8.65
C GLY A 302 2.33 -0.37 8.87
N TRP A 303 1.21 0.29 8.53
CA TRP A 303 1.00 1.72 8.75
C TRP A 303 0.34 1.98 10.09
N SER A 304 0.66 3.12 10.72
CA SER A 304 -0.10 3.64 11.84
C SER A 304 -1.55 3.91 11.38
N GLN A 305 -2.50 3.91 12.32
CA GLN A 305 -3.92 4.04 12.04
C GLN A 305 -4.57 5.15 12.89
N GLY A 306 -5.86 5.41 12.66
CA GLY A 306 -6.66 6.32 13.45
C GLY A 306 -6.10 7.75 13.45
N ARG A 307 -5.93 8.32 14.62
CA ARG A 307 -5.50 9.73 14.81
C ARG A 307 -4.14 10.07 14.19
N SER A 308 -3.30 9.08 13.90
CA SER A 308 -2.01 9.33 13.22
C SER A 308 -2.17 9.91 11.81
N TRP A 309 -3.34 9.75 11.19
CA TRP A 309 -3.66 10.28 9.86
C TRP A 309 -4.08 11.75 9.83
N ILE A 310 -4.29 12.39 11.00
CA ILE A 310 -4.81 13.77 11.10
C ILE A 310 -3.88 14.69 11.90
N THR A 311 -2.58 14.55 11.74
CA THR A 311 -1.63 15.56 12.24
C THR A 311 -1.82 16.89 11.49
N PRO A 312 -1.43 18.04 12.04
CA PRO A 312 -1.58 19.33 11.35
C PRO A 312 -1.00 19.34 9.93
N SER A 313 0.16 18.74 9.73
CA SER A 313 0.79 18.62 8.41
C SER A 313 -0.04 17.77 7.45
N LEU A 314 -0.56 16.63 7.93
CA LEU A 314 -1.36 15.73 7.10
C LEU A 314 -2.74 16.31 6.79
N LEU A 315 -3.34 17.08 7.70
CA LEU A 315 -4.58 17.82 7.41
C LEU A 315 -4.37 18.83 6.27
N PHE A 316 -3.23 19.50 6.26
CA PHE A 316 -2.87 20.42 5.17
C PHE A 316 -2.75 19.67 3.84
N GLU A 317 -2.06 18.52 3.84
CA GLU A 317 -1.93 17.68 2.63
C GLU A 317 -3.27 17.10 2.16
N ARG A 318 -4.20 16.81 3.06
CA ARG A 318 -5.56 16.37 2.73
C ARG A 318 -6.34 17.49 2.01
N GLY A 319 -6.21 18.73 2.47
CA GLY A 319 -6.77 19.91 1.80
C GLY A 319 -6.14 20.15 0.42
N ASN A 320 -4.81 20.05 0.31
CA ASN A 320 -4.08 20.17 -0.95
C ASN A 320 -4.52 19.10 -1.96
N PHE A 321 -4.67 17.85 -1.51
CA PHE A 321 -5.20 16.78 -2.36
C PHE A 321 -6.56 17.15 -2.96
N VAL A 322 -7.48 17.64 -2.13
CA VAL A 322 -8.80 18.06 -2.63
C VAL A 322 -8.67 19.18 -3.64
N LEU A 323 -7.83 20.17 -3.36
CA LEU A 323 -7.57 21.30 -4.29
C LEU A 323 -7.04 20.80 -5.63
N ASP A 324 -6.06 19.91 -5.62
CA ASP A 324 -5.46 19.35 -6.84
C ASP A 324 -6.46 18.54 -7.68
N VAL A 325 -7.49 17.96 -7.04
CA VAL A 325 -8.55 17.23 -7.75
C VAL A 325 -9.61 18.18 -8.32
N VAL A 326 -10.07 19.16 -7.51
CA VAL A 326 -11.16 20.03 -7.93
C VAL A 326 -10.71 21.18 -8.84
N SER A 327 -9.46 21.61 -8.71
CA SER A 327 -8.87 22.72 -9.46
C SER A 327 -7.45 22.38 -9.91
N PRO A 328 -7.27 21.33 -10.74
CA PRO A 328 -5.94 20.90 -11.17
C PRO A 328 -5.23 22.03 -11.93
N ASP A 329 -3.95 22.26 -11.62
CA ASP A 329 -3.13 23.19 -12.36
C ASP A 329 -2.64 22.56 -13.67
N LEU A 330 -3.36 22.81 -14.73
CA LEU A 330 -3.11 22.23 -16.06
C LEU A 330 -1.78 22.68 -16.67
N ASN A 331 -1.21 23.81 -16.20
CA ASN A 331 0.05 24.34 -16.71
C ASN A 331 1.26 23.64 -16.07
N PHE A 332 1.08 23.07 -14.89
CA PHE A 332 2.14 22.39 -14.14
C PHE A 332 2.06 20.86 -14.17
N VAL A 333 1.20 20.29 -15.02
CA VAL A 333 1.23 18.83 -15.22
C VAL A 333 2.62 18.46 -15.74
N PRO A 334 3.43 17.71 -14.97
CA PRO A 334 4.73 17.32 -15.44
C PRO A 334 4.61 16.54 -16.74
N PRO A 335 5.32 16.89 -17.81
CA PRO A 335 5.29 16.13 -19.06
C PRO A 335 5.92 14.76 -18.91
N ASP A 336 6.37 14.40 -17.71
CA ASP A 336 7.08 13.17 -17.41
C ASP A 336 6.14 11.97 -17.38
N ARG A 337 6.62 10.87 -17.94
CA ARG A 337 5.89 9.61 -17.95
C ARG A 337 5.69 8.99 -16.57
N PHE A 338 6.58 9.30 -15.63
CA PHE A 338 6.60 8.75 -14.28
C PHE A 338 6.79 9.86 -13.26
N PRO A 339 6.19 9.71 -12.05
CA PRO A 339 6.35 10.67 -10.97
C PRO A 339 7.83 10.88 -10.62
N ALA A 340 8.22 12.13 -10.37
CA ALA A 340 9.59 12.50 -10.05
C ALA A 340 9.98 12.29 -8.57
N PHE A 341 9.24 11.50 -7.81
CA PHE A 341 9.53 11.21 -6.40
C PHE A 341 10.78 10.33 -6.19
N THR A 342 11.33 9.74 -7.26
CA THR A 342 12.60 9.04 -7.21
C THR A 342 13.68 9.93 -7.81
N PRO A 343 14.67 10.43 -7.04
CA PRO A 343 15.69 11.35 -7.55
C PRO A 343 16.47 10.83 -8.77
N GLU A 344 16.62 9.52 -8.87
CA GLU A 344 17.26 8.85 -9.99
C GLU A 344 16.41 8.95 -11.26
N VAL A 345 15.09 8.75 -11.15
CA VAL A 345 14.15 8.90 -12.27
C VAL A 345 14.17 10.33 -12.80
N ALA A 346 14.05 11.30 -11.91
CA ALA A 346 14.10 12.72 -12.27
C ALA A 346 15.39 13.09 -13.01
N ARG A 347 16.55 12.59 -12.54
CA ARG A 347 17.86 12.81 -13.21
C ARG A 347 17.92 12.20 -14.59
N VAL A 348 17.42 10.98 -14.76
CA VAL A 348 17.39 10.31 -16.06
C VAL A 348 16.45 11.03 -17.02
N GLN A 349 15.26 11.38 -16.58
CA GLN A 349 14.28 12.12 -17.38
C GLN A 349 14.81 13.48 -17.83
N LYS A 350 15.47 14.24 -16.92
CA LYS A 350 16.12 15.51 -17.28
C LYS A 350 17.16 15.35 -18.39
N ARG A 351 17.95 14.28 -18.36
CA ARG A 351 18.96 14.00 -19.41
C ARG A 351 18.33 13.58 -20.73
N LEU A 352 17.28 12.76 -20.70
CA LEU A 352 16.55 12.36 -21.91
C LEU A 352 15.94 13.58 -22.61
N ARG A 353 15.38 14.53 -21.84
CA ARG A 353 14.84 15.79 -22.38
C ARG A 353 15.90 16.68 -23.00
N SER A 354 17.11 16.70 -22.48
CA SER A 354 18.23 17.48 -23.05
C SER A 354 18.80 16.88 -24.33
N GLY A 355 18.23 15.79 -24.85
CA GLY A 355 18.70 15.11 -26.05
C GLY A 355 20.02 14.35 -25.87
N MET A 356 20.55 14.30 -24.64
CA MET A 356 21.75 13.51 -24.34
C MET A 356 21.42 12.03 -24.28
N SER A 357 21.74 11.29 -25.32
CA SER A 357 21.71 9.84 -25.30
C SER A 357 22.70 9.29 -24.29
N ILE A 358 22.22 8.54 -23.31
CA ILE A 358 23.07 7.86 -22.33
C ILE A 358 23.89 6.73 -23.00
N SER A 359 23.44 6.26 -24.16
CA SER A 359 24.09 5.19 -24.92
C SER A 359 25.39 5.64 -25.63
N ASN A 360 25.55 6.94 -25.88
CA ASN A 360 26.70 7.49 -26.64
C ASN A 360 27.77 8.11 -25.74
N ALA A 361 27.65 8.04 -24.42
CA ALA A 361 28.76 8.42 -23.53
C ALA A 361 29.84 7.33 -23.57
N THR A 362 30.61 7.32 -24.62
CA THR A 362 31.97 6.71 -24.63
C THR A 362 32.79 7.50 -23.62
N MET A 363 32.88 7.02 -22.39
CA MET A 363 33.90 7.53 -21.47
C MET A 363 35.25 7.24 -22.10
N PRO A 364 36.18 8.22 -22.14
CA PRO A 364 37.54 7.96 -22.58
C PRO A 364 38.10 6.77 -21.81
N THR A 365 38.52 5.76 -22.52
CA THR A 365 38.96 4.46 -21.98
C THR A 365 40.12 4.58 -20.98
N GLY A 366 40.77 5.73 -20.88
CA GLY A 366 41.85 6.00 -19.96
C GLY A 366 41.46 6.48 -18.56
N MET A 367 40.22 6.97 -18.37
CA MET A 367 39.78 7.45 -17.03
C MET A 367 39.10 6.38 -16.15
N ILE A 368 38.70 5.26 -16.72
CA ILE A 368 38.02 4.17 -15.97
C ILE A 368 39.01 3.33 -15.17
N GLY A 369 40.28 3.22 -15.64
CA GLY A 369 41.28 2.35 -15.03
C GLY A 369 41.95 2.93 -13.78
N THR A 370 42.11 4.24 -13.68
CA THR A 370 42.90 4.86 -12.62
C THR A 370 42.11 5.38 -11.43
N THR A 371 40.86 5.76 -11.60
CA THR A 371 40.03 6.30 -10.50
C THR A 371 39.29 5.23 -9.72
N MET A 372 39.04 4.06 -10.30
CA MET A 372 38.38 2.95 -9.60
C MET A 372 39.32 2.04 -8.81
N ALA A 373 40.58 1.97 -9.19
CA ALA A 373 41.57 1.13 -8.50
C ALA A 373 42.06 1.74 -7.16
N GLN A 374 41.77 3.01 -6.90
CA GLN A 374 42.25 3.71 -5.70
C GLN A 374 41.24 3.91 -4.59
N SER A 375 39.96 3.60 -4.78
CA SER A 375 38.99 3.66 -3.68
C SER A 375 38.69 2.24 -3.17
N ASN A 376 39.39 1.82 -2.13
CA ASN A 376 39.05 0.64 -1.33
C ASN A 376 37.59 0.60 -0.83
N ALA A 377 36.85 1.68 -1.00
CA ALA A 377 35.42 1.79 -0.67
C ALA A 377 34.51 1.06 -1.67
N LEU A 378 34.98 0.70 -2.86
CA LEU A 378 34.22 -0.01 -3.90
C LEU A 378 34.54 -1.50 -3.98
N ALA A 379 35.65 -1.94 -3.38
CA ALA A 379 36.12 -3.33 -3.46
C ALA A 379 35.24 -4.32 -2.66
N ASP A 380 34.45 -3.83 -1.70
CA ASP A 380 33.66 -4.66 -0.78
C ASP A 380 32.17 -4.64 -1.05
N ARG A 381 31.75 -4.10 -2.18
CA ARG A 381 30.33 -3.94 -2.47
C ARG A 381 29.97 -4.63 -3.76
N ASP A 382 28.85 -5.33 -3.75
CA ASP A 382 28.07 -5.73 -4.93
C ASP A 382 27.89 -4.58 -5.97
N GLU A 383 28.39 -3.43 -5.67
CA GLU A 383 28.46 -2.21 -6.46
C GLU A 383 29.56 -2.22 -7.53
N ALA A 384 30.43 -3.21 -7.57
CA ALA A 384 31.35 -3.38 -8.72
C ALA A 384 30.59 -3.50 -10.05
N PHE A 385 29.31 -3.89 -10.00
CA PHE A 385 28.37 -3.89 -11.12
C PHE A 385 27.50 -2.62 -11.16
N ASN A 386 27.51 -1.82 -10.12
CA ASN A 386 26.67 -0.62 -9.99
C ASN A 386 27.49 0.62 -10.41
N THR A 387 28.03 0.61 -11.62
CA THR A 387 28.51 1.84 -12.18
C THR A 387 27.35 2.81 -12.32
N ARG A 388 27.50 4.09 -11.98
CA ARG A 388 26.52 5.15 -12.23
C ARG A 388 25.90 5.03 -13.62
N LEU A 389 26.68 4.62 -14.59
CA LEU A 389 26.30 4.44 -15.99
C LEU A 389 25.32 3.23 -16.14
N GLY A 390 25.62 2.09 -15.54
CA GLY A 390 24.74 0.90 -15.61
C GLY A 390 23.39 1.14 -14.95
N SER A 391 23.38 1.80 -13.78
CA SER A 391 22.16 2.18 -13.09
C SER A 391 21.32 3.17 -13.91
N MET A 392 21.95 4.19 -14.52
CA MET A 392 21.24 5.16 -15.37
C MET A 392 20.68 4.51 -16.64
N ARG A 393 21.41 3.61 -17.27
CA ARG A 393 20.93 2.85 -18.43
C ARG A 393 19.78 1.93 -18.07
N GLY A 394 19.81 1.29 -16.90
CA GLY A 394 18.71 0.50 -16.35
C GLY A 394 17.44 1.34 -16.21
N TRP A 395 17.54 2.54 -15.65
CA TRP A 395 16.42 3.48 -15.55
C TRP A 395 15.91 3.93 -16.93
N GLN A 396 16.81 4.29 -17.84
CA GLN A 396 16.43 4.66 -19.21
C GLN A 396 15.59 3.55 -19.85
N MET A 397 16.10 2.30 -19.85
CA MET A 397 15.39 1.17 -20.44
C MET A 397 14.06 0.90 -19.75
N ALA A 398 13.96 1.08 -18.44
CA ALA A 398 12.72 0.90 -17.69
C ALA A 398 11.70 1.98 -18.09
N ILE A 399 12.09 3.25 -18.13
CA ILE A 399 11.22 4.38 -18.55
C ILE A 399 10.74 4.21 -19.99
N GLU A 400 11.60 3.70 -20.90
CA GLU A 400 11.23 3.48 -22.31
C GLU A 400 10.26 2.32 -22.50
N ARG A 401 10.34 1.27 -21.68
CA ARG A 401 9.63 0.00 -21.89
C ARG A 401 8.40 -0.20 -21.01
N VAL A 402 8.44 0.31 -19.77
CA VAL A 402 7.29 0.20 -18.86
C VAL A 402 6.21 1.17 -19.32
N ARG A 403 4.98 0.68 -19.41
CA ARG A 403 3.83 1.51 -19.78
C ARG A 403 3.58 2.57 -18.70
N PRO A 404 3.53 3.86 -19.04
CA PRO A 404 3.28 4.91 -18.06
C PRO A 404 1.85 4.87 -17.52
N ILE A 405 1.66 5.36 -16.31
CA ILE A 405 0.33 5.69 -15.77
C ILE A 405 -0.20 6.88 -16.58
N PRO A 406 -1.48 6.84 -17.04
CA PRO A 406 -2.10 7.97 -17.73
C PRO A 406 -2.04 9.26 -16.89
N ARG A 407 -1.89 10.41 -17.56
CA ARG A 407 -1.86 11.73 -16.92
C ARG A 407 -3.17 12.49 -17.12
N ASP A 408 -4.28 11.77 -17.06
CA ASP A 408 -5.61 12.36 -17.12
C ASP A 408 -5.96 12.99 -15.76
N PHE A 409 -6.70 14.09 -15.77
CA PHE A 409 -7.22 14.74 -14.57
C PHE A 409 -8.73 14.50 -14.40
N ALA A 410 -9.22 14.71 -13.17
CA ALA A 410 -10.64 14.58 -12.87
C ALA A 410 -11.46 15.57 -13.68
N ARG A 411 -12.46 15.10 -14.41
CA ARG A 411 -13.37 15.96 -15.19
C ARG A 411 -14.64 16.19 -14.39
N LEU A 412 -14.63 17.19 -13.53
CA LEU A 412 -15.80 17.60 -12.78
C LEU A 412 -16.65 18.57 -13.59
N GLN A 413 -17.97 18.46 -13.50
CA GLN A 413 -18.97 19.29 -14.18
C GLN A 413 -20.05 19.71 -13.17
N LEU A 414 -19.64 20.42 -12.11
CA LEU A 414 -20.52 20.75 -10.98
C LEU A 414 -21.73 21.58 -11.38
N VAL A 415 -21.59 22.48 -12.35
CA VAL A 415 -22.73 23.23 -12.88
C VAL A 415 -23.79 22.32 -13.47
N LYS A 416 -23.38 21.29 -14.24
CA LYS A 416 -24.34 20.33 -14.80
C LYS A 416 -25.03 19.51 -13.71
N ASP A 417 -24.29 19.13 -12.67
CA ASP A 417 -24.85 18.40 -11.54
C ASP A 417 -25.91 19.24 -10.83
N VAL A 418 -25.62 20.51 -10.56
CA VAL A 418 -26.53 21.47 -9.93
C VAL A 418 -27.79 21.69 -10.79
N GLN A 419 -27.62 21.88 -12.10
CA GLN A 419 -28.73 22.04 -13.03
C GLN A 419 -29.59 20.76 -13.15
N ALA A 420 -28.97 19.58 -13.19
CA ALA A 420 -29.69 18.31 -13.24
C ALA A 420 -30.55 18.06 -12.00
N GLN A 421 -30.16 18.62 -10.85
CA GLN A 421 -30.91 18.55 -9.59
C GLN A 421 -31.91 19.71 -9.42
N ALA A 422 -31.98 20.64 -10.38
CA ALA A 422 -32.81 21.83 -10.34
C ALA A 422 -32.63 22.66 -9.05
N LEU A 423 -31.39 22.76 -8.56
CA LEU A 423 -31.06 23.52 -7.34
C LEU A 423 -31.09 25.03 -7.66
N SER A 424 -31.85 25.79 -6.87
CA SER A 424 -32.09 27.24 -7.13
C SER A 424 -31.37 28.14 -6.14
N THR A 425 -31.14 27.68 -4.93
CA THR A 425 -30.49 28.49 -3.89
C THR A 425 -29.11 27.96 -3.51
N PRO A 426 -28.19 28.82 -3.04
CA PRO A 426 -26.89 28.38 -2.51
C PRO A 426 -26.98 27.38 -1.39
N LEU A 427 -27.97 27.49 -0.51
CA LEU A 427 -28.19 26.54 0.57
C LEU A 427 -28.59 25.15 0.03
N ASP A 428 -29.44 25.08 -1.01
CA ASP A 428 -29.78 23.80 -1.65
C ASP A 428 -28.55 23.12 -2.22
N VAL A 429 -27.62 23.90 -2.80
CA VAL A 429 -26.34 23.38 -3.31
C VAL A 429 -25.48 22.82 -2.19
N VAL A 430 -25.35 23.54 -1.07
CA VAL A 430 -24.60 23.05 0.11
C VAL A 430 -25.19 21.74 0.63
N LEU A 431 -26.52 21.70 0.80
CA LEU A 431 -27.23 20.50 1.28
C LEU A 431 -27.10 19.32 0.31
N TYR A 432 -27.11 19.56 -0.99
CA TYR A 432 -26.88 18.53 -2.00
C TYR A 432 -25.45 17.97 -1.92
N LEU A 433 -24.45 18.85 -1.87
CA LEU A 433 -23.05 18.45 -1.76
C LEU A 433 -22.77 17.76 -0.42
N GLU A 434 -23.34 18.21 0.67
CA GLU A 434 -23.25 17.56 1.97
C GLU A 434 -23.76 16.12 1.89
N ARG A 435 -24.99 15.90 1.43
CA ARG A 435 -25.57 14.55 1.27
C ARG A 435 -24.75 13.64 0.35
N ARG A 436 -24.05 14.22 -0.62
CA ARG A 436 -23.24 13.44 -1.57
C ARG A 436 -21.88 13.07 -1.00
N PHE A 437 -21.25 13.94 -0.22
CA PHE A 437 -19.86 13.80 0.16
C PHE A 437 -19.64 13.43 1.62
N PHE A 438 -20.55 13.75 2.54
CA PHE A 438 -20.33 13.58 3.97
C PHE A 438 -21.06 12.36 4.53
N GLU A 439 -20.42 11.66 5.45
CA GLU A 439 -21.04 10.65 6.32
C GLU A 439 -21.50 11.29 7.64
N VAL A 440 -20.76 12.30 8.11
CA VAL A 440 -21.08 13.08 9.29
C VAL A 440 -21.71 14.40 8.84
N PRO A 441 -22.93 14.73 9.30
CA PRO A 441 -23.59 15.97 8.89
C PRO A 441 -22.84 17.20 9.39
N LEU A 442 -22.83 18.24 8.57
CA LEU A 442 -22.33 19.55 8.95
C LEU A 442 -23.25 20.19 10.01
N LEU A 443 -22.64 20.98 10.90
CA LEU A 443 -23.41 21.79 11.85
C LEU A 443 -24.28 22.82 11.10
N PRO A 444 -25.50 23.12 11.56
CA PRO A 444 -26.41 24.06 10.89
C PRO A 444 -25.77 25.39 10.56
N GLY A 445 -25.11 26.06 11.51
CA GLY A 445 -24.43 27.35 11.27
C GLY A 445 -23.32 27.29 10.22
N VAL A 446 -22.69 26.15 10.02
CA VAL A 446 -21.68 25.91 8.98
C VAL A 446 -22.33 25.86 7.59
N ARG A 447 -23.54 25.32 7.48
CA ARG A 447 -24.27 25.27 6.20
C ARG A 447 -24.60 26.68 5.71
N GLU A 448 -25.04 27.54 6.62
CA GLU A 448 -25.33 28.95 6.33
C GLU A 448 -24.05 29.70 5.92
N GLU A 449 -22.94 29.55 6.65
CA GLU A 449 -21.64 30.12 6.30
C GLU A 449 -21.16 29.69 4.90
N LEU A 450 -21.30 28.43 4.55
CA LEU A 450 -20.93 27.90 3.23
C LEU A 450 -21.87 28.41 2.12
N ALA A 451 -23.16 28.62 2.42
CA ALA A 451 -24.10 29.21 1.50
C ALA A 451 -23.79 30.69 1.25
N GLU A 452 -23.46 31.47 2.29
CA GLU A 452 -23.00 32.84 2.17
C GLU A 452 -21.70 32.93 1.36
N PHE A 453 -20.72 32.06 1.66
CA PHE A 453 -19.49 31.97 0.88
C PHE A 453 -19.77 31.73 -0.62
N LEU A 454 -20.75 30.89 -0.95
CA LEU A 454 -21.14 30.66 -2.34
C LEU A 454 -21.80 31.90 -2.96
N VAL A 455 -22.67 32.63 -2.23
CA VAL A 455 -23.26 33.89 -2.68
C VAL A 455 -22.17 34.89 -3.03
N ASP A 456 -21.20 35.07 -2.15
CA ASP A 456 -20.09 36.02 -2.35
C ASP A 456 -19.24 35.62 -3.57
N ALA A 457 -18.97 34.31 -3.73
CA ALA A 457 -18.20 33.80 -4.87
C ALA A 457 -18.93 33.92 -6.22
N LEU A 458 -20.25 33.84 -6.21
CA LEU A 458 -21.12 34.00 -7.41
C LEU A 458 -21.51 35.44 -7.70
N GLY A 459 -21.50 36.32 -6.67
CA GLY A 459 -22.05 37.65 -6.74
C GLY A 459 -23.58 37.71 -6.85
N THR A 460 -24.26 36.60 -6.62
CA THR A 460 -25.73 36.48 -6.69
C THR A 460 -26.21 35.31 -5.82
N ALA A 461 -27.43 35.46 -5.30
CA ALA A 461 -28.12 34.34 -4.60
C ALA A 461 -28.92 33.43 -5.55
N ASP A 462 -29.05 33.80 -6.82
CA ASP A 462 -29.70 32.98 -7.84
C ASP A 462 -28.65 32.18 -8.65
N ILE A 463 -28.63 30.89 -8.46
CA ILE A 463 -27.70 29.99 -9.15
C ILE A 463 -27.86 30.05 -10.67
N ALA A 464 -29.09 30.24 -11.16
CA ALA A 464 -29.36 30.30 -12.59
C ALA A 464 -28.79 31.58 -13.24
N ALA A 465 -28.64 32.65 -12.45
CA ALA A 465 -28.07 33.91 -12.91
C ALA A 465 -26.53 33.96 -12.85
N ALA A 466 -25.87 32.94 -12.33
CA ALA A 466 -24.45 32.96 -12.01
C ALA A 466 -23.48 32.92 -13.22
N GLY A 467 -23.96 32.77 -14.43
CA GLY A 467 -23.14 32.89 -15.65
C GLY A 467 -21.95 31.93 -15.76
N SER A 468 -20.87 32.39 -16.42
CA SER A 468 -19.73 31.57 -16.80
C SER A 468 -18.77 31.17 -15.64
N TYR A 469 -18.81 31.87 -14.51
CA TYR A 469 -17.91 31.56 -13.35
C TYR A 469 -18.54 30.62 -12.32
N ALA A 470 -19.76 30.13 -12.56
CA ALA A 470 -20.44 29.26 -11.63
C ALA A 470 -19.61 27.99 -11.33
N GLU A 471 -18.94 27.42 -12.32
CA GLU A 471 -18.10 26.23 -12.14
C GLU A 471 -16.94 26.49 -11.17
N ASP A 472 -16.21 27.61 -11.29
CA ASP A 472 -15.11 27.95 -10.40
C ASP A 472 -15.59 28.23 -8.97
N SER A 473 -16.71 28.91 -8.81
CA SER A 473 -17.32 29.17 -7.50
C SER A 473 -17.76 27.90 -6.81
N LEU A 474 -18.38 26.96 -7.56
CA LEU A 474 -18.76 25.65 -7.06
C LEU A 474 -17.54 24.78 -6.70
N ARG A 475 -16.44 24.88 -7.45
CA ARG A 475 -15.18 24.18 -7.13
C ARG A 475 -14.55 24.71 -5.84
N ARG A 476 -14.55 26.03 -5.64
CA ARG A 476 -14.09 26.65 -4.38
C ARG A 476 -14.95 26.22 -3.20
N LEU A 477 -16.27 26.21 -3.36
CA LEU A 477 -17.18 25.69 -2.33
C LEU A 477 -16.88 24.23 -2.00
N LEU A 478 -16.77 23.38 -3.02
CA LEU A 478 -16.47 21.95 -2.82
C LEU A 478 -15.13 21.75 -2.11
N HIS A 479 -14.08 22.52 -2.48
CA HIS A 479 -12.80 22.50 -1.79
C HIS A 479 -12.94 22.90 -0.32
N ALA A 480 -13.66 24.00 -0.02
CA ALA A 480 -13.91 24.46 1.35
C ALA A 480 -14.64 23.40 2.18
N MET A 481 -15.65 22.76 1.60
CA MET A 481 -16.40 21.68 2.24
C MET A 481 -15.50 20.46 2.52
N LEU A 482 -14.80 19.92 1.53
CA LEU A 482 -14.02 18.69 1.67
C LEU A 482 -12.71 18.89 2.48
N SER A 483 -12.34 20.13 2.78
CA SER A 483 -11.23 20.45 3.69
C SER A 483 -11.64 20.44 5.17
N ARG A 484 -12.94 20.29 5.48
CA ARG A 484 -13.44 20.31 6.85
C ARG A 484 -13.13 19.02 7.62
N PRO A 485 -13.08 19.11 8.97
CA PRO A 485 -12.88 17.94 9.82
C PRO A 485 -13.91 16.83 9.61
N GLU A 486 -15.18 17.19 9.42
CA GLU A 486 -16.29 16.24 9.24
C GLU A 486 -16.07 15.36 8.00
N TYR A 487 -15.40 15.86 6.97
CA TYR A 487 -15.07 15.08 5.78
C TYR A 487 -13.99 14.03 6.00
N GLN A 488 -13.17 14.19 7.03
CA GLN A 488 -12.11 13.24 7.36
C GLN A 488 -12.65 11.95 8.01
N LEU A 489 -13.91 11.97 8.42
CA LEU A 489 -14.60 10.88 9.11
C LEU A 489 -15.43 10.03 8.14
N GLY A 490 -15.60 8.73 8.49
CA GLY A 490 -16.34 7.76 7.70
C GLY A 490 -17.09 6.72 8.50
#